data_c06ccf7757e14693502ab28f9178fdc2
#
_entry.id   c06ccf7757e14693502ab28f9178fdc2
#
_cell.length_a   1.000
_cell.length_b   1.000
_cell.length_c   1.000
_cell.angle_alpha   90.00
_cell.angle_beta   90.00
_cell.angle_gamma   90.00
#
_symmetry.space_group_name_H-M   'P 1'
#
loop_
_entity.id
_entity.type
_entity.pdbx_description
1 polymer ?
#
loop_
_entity_poly.entity_id
_entity_poly.type
_entity_poly.pdbx_seq_one_letter_code
_entity_poly.pdbx_strand_id
1 'polypeptide(L)'
;MTHPTFAPSELILNADQSVYHLHLQKAHFCETIIAVGDPERVGEVSRHFQKITHRIQKREFVTHIGTYKGERLMVISSGIGTDNIDILMNELDALANLDFEKRQPLPQARPFRLIRIGTSGTIQADIPVGSFLASKRAVGLDALGCFYQMAESEAETKMLTALQHQIALPFKPYTAQADSALIDKVGFDMIQGTTLTAGGFYAPQGRVLRYTPTFPHLIEKLANFRYDLEGEVLRLTNLEMETAGYYALGRILGHKLLSLNAILANRQTGEFASNPQACVEGLIEQTLSRLFS
;
A
#
# COMPACT_ATOMS: atom_id res chain seq x y z
N MET A 1 -1.19 -33.70 0.22
CA MET A 1 0.20 -33.24 0.10
C MET A 1 0.63 -32.77 1.48
N THR A 2 1.74 -33.26 2.03
CA THR A 2 2.29 -32.77 3.30
C THR A 2 2.87 -31.40 3.04
N HIS A 3 2.33 -30.35 3.66
CA HIS A 3 2.93 -29.03 3.59
C HIS A 3 4.31 -29.04 4.28
N PRO A 4 5.31 -28.35 3.71
CA PRO A 4 6.62 -28.26 4.36
C PRO A 4 6.49 -27.54 5.70
N THR A 5 7.24 -28.01 6.70
CA THR A 5 7.36 -27.33 8.00
C THR A 5 8.37 -26.23 7.89
N PHE A 6 8.01 -24.99 8.24
CA PHE A 6 8.92 -23.84 8.22
C PHE A 6 9.97 -23.96 9.32
N ALA A 7 11.24 -23.81 8.96
CA ALA A 7 12.32 -23.72 9.93
C ALA A 7 12.19 -22.49 10.84
N PRO A 8 12.80 -22.48 12.04
CA PRO A 8 12.79 -21.30 12.92
C PRO A 8 13.37 -20.02 12.28
N SER A 9 14.27 -20.16 11.31
CA SER A 9 14.85 -19.05 10.55
C SER A 9 13.93 -18.53 9.43
N GLU A 10 12.90 -19.29 9.03
CA GLU A 10 11.92 -18.91 8.01
C GLU A 10 10.69 -18.24 8.65
N LEU A 11 10.08 -18.89 9.64
CA LEU A 11 9.00 -18.32 10.45
C LEU A 11 9.58 -17.94 11.81
N ILE A 12 10.03 -16.69 11.94
CA ILE A 12 10.65 -16.22 13.20
C ILE A 12 9.53 -15.77 14.13
N LEU A 13 9.45 -16.38 15.31
CA LEU A 13 8.52 -16.04 16.37
C LEU A 13 9.28 -15.63 17.62
N ASN A 14 8.75 -14.66 18.36
CA ASN A 14 9.23 -14.27 19.68
C ASN A 14 8.86 -15.35 20.72
N ALA A 15 9.44 -15.27 21.91
CA ALA A 15 9.16 -16.23 22.99
C ALA A 15 7.68 -16.27 23.41
N ASP A 16 6.95 -15.18 23.24
CA ASP A 16 5.52 -15.03 23.51
C ASP A 16 4.63 -15.45 22.33
N GLN A 17 5.19 -16.12 21.33
CA GLN A 17 4.52 -16.54 20.09
C GLN A 17 4.00 -15.38 19.23
N SER A 18 4.49 -14.15 19.43
CA SER A 18 4.23 -13.06 18.50
C SER A 18 5.15 -13.14 17.28
N VAL A 19 4.71 -12.62 16.12
CA VAL A 19 5.54 -12.44 14.93
C VAL A 19 6.67 -11.44 15.21
N TYR A 20 7.78 -11.60 14.52
CA TYR A 20 9.05 -11.01 14.96
C TYR A 20 9.08 -9.48 14.93
N HIS A 21 8.63 -8.87 13.83
CA HIS A 21 8.72 -7.42 13.66
C HIS A 21 7.48 -6.70 14.20
N LEU A 22 6.27 -7.17 13.88
CA LEU A 22 5.03 -6.51 14.30
C LEU A 22 4.72 -6.73 15.79
N HIS A 23 5.31 -7.75 16.41
CA HIS A 23 5.05 -8.15 17.80
C HIS A 23 3.57 -8.44 18.08
N LEU A 24 2.87 -8.95 17.08
CA LEU A 24 1.47 -9.33 17.15
C LEU A 24 1.32 -10.83 17.33
N GLN A 25 0.40 -11.23 18.18
CA GLN A 25 -0.02 -12.61 18.38
C GLN A 25 -1.27 -12.92 17.53
N LYS A 26 -1.59 -14.20 17.31
CA LYS A 26 -2.79 -14.62 16.56
C LYS A 26 -4.09 -14.02 17.13
N ALA A 27 -4.20 -13.86 18.45
CA ALA A 27 -5.35 -13.24 19.09
C ALA A 27 -5.55 -11.76 18.71
N HIS A 28 -4.48 -11.09 18.26
CA HIS A 28 -4.49 -9.70 17.83
C HIS A 28 -5.00 -9.53 16.39
N PHE A 29 -5.01 -10.58 15.57
CA PHE A 29 -5.40 -10.51 14.17
C PHE A 29 -6.84 -10.00 14.00
N CYS A 30 -7.04 -9.13 12.99
CA CYS A 30 -8.34 -8.61 12.58
C CYS A 30 -8.50 -8.81 11.06
N GLU A 31 -9.70 -9.18 10.61
CA GLU A 31 -10.01 -9.34 9.18
C GLU A 31 -10.09 -8.01 8.42
N THR A 32 -10.25 -6.89 9.14
CA THR A 32 -10.25 -5.54 8.59
C THR A 32 -9.10 -4.76 9.20
N ILE A 33 -8.21 -4.29 8.33
CA ILE A 33 -6.97 -3.62 8.69
C ILE A 33 -6.91 -2.26 7.97
N ILE A 34 -6.66 -1.22 8.74
CA ILE A 34 -6.26 0.09 8.19
C ILE A 34 -4.74 0.18 8.29
N ALA A 35 -4.07 0.43 7.17
CA ALA A 35 -2.63 0.66 7.14
C ALA A 35 -2.33 2.14 6.91
N VAL A 36 -1.37 2.67 7.65
CA VAL A 36 -0.87 4.05 7.49
C VAL A 36 0.66 4.02 7.43
N GLY A 37 1.29 4.99 6.75
CA GLY A 37 2.76 5.05 6.72
C GLY A 37 3.35 5.56 8.03
N ASP A 38 2.75 6.62 8.56
CA ASP A 38 3.22 7.36 9.74
C ASP A 38 2.72 6.71 11.04
N PRO A 39 3.60 6.37 12.00
CA PRO A 39 3.19 5.89 13.32
C PRO A 39 2.25 6.83 14.08
N GLU A 40 2.40 8.15 13.94
CA GLU A 40 1.53 9.12 14.60
C GLU A 40 0.08 9.05 14.08
N ARG A 41 -0.09 8.74 12.79
CA ARG A 41 -1.41 8.60 12.16
C ARG A 41 -2.22 7.43 12.70
N VAL A 42 -1.60 6.44 13.35
CA VAL A 42 -2.32 5.37 14.06
C VAL A 42 -3.21 5.96 15.14
N GLY A 43 -2.74 6.96 15.87
CA GLY A 43 -3.53 7.70 16.86
C GLY A 43 -4.68 8.49 16.22
N GLU A 44 -4.43 9.12 15.06
CA GLU A 44 -5.43 9.88 14.31
C GLU A 44 -6.59 8.98 13.84
N VAL A 45 -6.31 7.79 13.34
CA VAL A 45 -7.35 6.81 12.96
C VAL A 45 -8.06 6.25 14.19
N SER A 46 -7.32 5.81 15.21
CA SER A 46 -7.89 5.11 16.34
C SER A 46 -8.66 5.99 17.34
N ARG A 47 -8.54 7.32 17.24
CA ARG A 47 -9.40 8.25 18.02
C ARG A 47 -10.87 8.15 17.63
N HIS A 48 -11.20 7.65 16.45
CA HIS A 48 -12.57 7.37 16.00
C HIS A 48 -13.11 6.03 16.52
N PHE A 49 -12.29 5.20 17.15
CA PHE A 49 -12.73 3.92 17.69
C PHE A 49 -13.58 4.13 18.95
N GLN A 50 -14.65 3.35 19.07
CA GLN A 50 -15.48 3.35 20.26
C GLN A 50 -14.72 2.85 21.50
N LYS A 51 -13.81 1.89 21.29
CA LYS A 51 -12.94 1.32 22.30
C LYS A 51 -11.64 0.84 21.68
N ILE A 52 -10.52 1.14 22.29
CA ILE A 52 -9.22 0.56 21.98
C ILE A 52 -8.94 -0.54 23.01
N THR A 53 -8.71 -1.77 22.53
CA THR A 53 -8.47 -2.93 23.40
C THR A 53 -6.98 -3.23 23.56
N HIS A 54 -6.18 -2.96 22.52
CA HIS A 54 -4.73 -3.19 22.55
C HIS A 54 -4.00 -2.02 21.89
N ARG A 55 -2.83 -1.70 22.44
CA ARG A 55 -1.83 -0.83 21.85
C ARG A 55 -0.51 -1.57 21.91
N ILE A 56 0.11 -1.79 20.74
CA ILE A 56 1.35 -2.53 20.59
C ILE A 56 2.27 -1.69 19.75
N GLN A 57 3.53 -1.59 20.14
CA GLN A 57 4.55 -0.85 19.40
C GLN A 57 5.84 -1.65 19.36
N LYS A 58 6.37 -1.81 18.18
CA LYS A 58 7.69 -2.36 17.95
C LYS A 58 8.31 -1.67 16.73
N ARG A 59 9.46 -1.02 16.93
CA ARG A 59 10.09 -0.20 15.89
C ARG A 59 9.12 0.85 15.34
N GLU A 60 9.00 0.98 14.01
CA GLU A 60 8.04 1.82 13.29
C GLU A 60 6.62 1.23 13.22
N PHE A 61 6.43 -0.02 13.62
CA PHE A 61 5.13 -0.68 13.61
C PHE A 61 4.37 -0.37 14.90
N VAL A 62 3.43 0.55 14.81
CA VAL A 62 2.48 0.89 15.88
C VAL A 62 1.13 0.32 15.52
N THR A 63 0.52 -0.44 16.44
CA THR A 63 -0.76 -1.09 16.21
C THR A 63 -1.75 -0.75 17.31
N HIS A 64 -2.92 -0.23 16.92
CA HIS A 64 -4.08 -0.13 17.81
C HIS A 64 -5.19 -1.08 17.31
N ILE A 65 -5.75 -1.86 18.22
CA ILE A 65 -6.86 -2.76 17.96
C ILE A 65 -8.05 -2.28 18.75
N GLY A 66 -9.22 -2.26 18.13
CA GLY A 66 -10.42 -1.77 18.78
C GLY A 66 -11.69 -2.08 18.03
N THR A 67 -12.72 -1.29 18.28
CA THR A 67 -14.03 -1.41 17.64
C THR A 67 -14.48 -0.07 17.06
N TYR A 68 -15.06 -0.13 15.88
CA TYR A 68 -15.75 0.99 15.22
C TYR A 68 -17.11 0.51 14.72
N LYS A 69 -18.21 1.18 15.10
CA LYS A 69 -19.59 0.76 14.84
C LYS A 69 -19.88 -0.70 15.21
N GLY A 70 -19.27 -1.17 16.32
CA GLY A 70 -19.43 -2.55 16.80
C GLY A 70 -18.53 -3.58 16.14
N GLU A 71 -17.88 -3.25 15.03
CA GLU A 71 -16.99 -4.15 14.28
C GLU A 71 -15.55 -4.05 14.79
N ARG A 72 -14.86 -5.20 14.91
CA ARG A 72 -13.46 -5.25 15.31
C ARG A 72 -12.54 -4.93 14.16
N LEU A 73 -11.58 -4.04 14.38
CA LEU A 73 -10.57 -3.67 13.39
C LEU A 73 -9.23 -3.36 14.03
N MET A 74 -8.22 -3.32 13.17
CA MET A 74 -6.86 -2.93 13.50
C MET A 74 -6.47 -1.72 12.66
N VAL A 75 -5.74 -0.78 13.26
CA VAL A 75 -4.93 0.18 12.51
C VAL A 75 -3.47 -0.07 12.82
N ILE A 76 -2.62 -0.08 11.79
CA ILE A 76 -1.18 -0.35 11.91
C ILE A 76 -0.37 0.58 11.03
N SER A 77 0.76 1.08 11.55
CA SER A 77 1.74 1.81 10.73
C SER A 77 2.69 0.84 10.06
N SER A 78 3.09 1.17 8.84
CA SER A 78 4.08 0.43 8.09
C SER A 78 5.49 1.04 8.13
N GLY A 79 5.61 2.31 8.50
CA GLY A 79 6.81 3.06 8.14
C GLY A 79 6.81 3.40 6.64
N ILE A 80 7.98 3.62 6.06
CA ILE A 80 8.20 4.09 4.70
C ILE A 80 8.90 3.01 3.86
N GLY A 81 8.40 2.79 2.64
CA GLY A 81 9.05 1.97 1.63
C GLY A 81 8.54 0.54 1.54
N THR A 82 8.79 -0.08 0.38
CA THR A 82 8.27 -1.42 0.05
C THR A 82 8.97 -2.55 0.80
N ASP A 83 10.17 -2.34 1.31
CA ASP A 83 10.86 -3.25 2.23
C ASP A 83 10.09 -3.45 3.55
N ASN A 84 9.53 -2.37 4.11
CA ASN A 84 8.64 -2.48 5.25
C ASN A 84 7.31 -3.16 4.91
N ILE A 85 6.80 -2.96 3.68
CA ILE A 85 5.57 -3.62 3.21
C ILE A 85 5.77 -5.13 3.07
N ASP A 86 6.95 -5.56 2.64
CA ASP A 86 7.33 -6.96 2.62
C ASP A 86 7.17 -7.61 3.99
N ILE A 87 7.74 -7.00 5.03
CA ILE A 87 7.64 -7.46 6.41
C ILE A 87 6.17 -7.47 6.87
N LEU A 88 5.49 -6.35 6.70
CA LEU A 88 4.12 -6.16 7.18
C LEU A 88 3.16 -7.20 6.59
N MET A 89 3.18 -7.37 5.27
CA MET A 89 2.24 -8.24 4.58
C MET A 89 2.50 -9.72 4.88
N ASN A 90 3.77 -10.14 4.92
CA ASN A 90 4.12 -11.52 5.26
C ASN A 90 3.80 -11.87 6.71
N GLU A 91 4.05 -10.96 7.66
CA GLU A 91 3.73 -11.23 9.07
C GLU A 91 2.22 -11.15 9.35
N LEU A 92 1.45 -10.28 8.67
CA LEU A 92 -0.02 -10.29 8.76
C LEU A 92 -0.61 -11.56 8.14
N ASP A 93 -0.07 -12.02 7.00
CA ASP A 93 -0.49 -13.29 6.41
C ASP A 93 -0.15 -14.47 7.33
N ALA A 94 1.02 -14.48 7.95
CA ALA A 94 1.39 -15.52 8.92
C ALA A 94 0.41 -15.58 10.11
N LEU A 95 -0.03 -14.42 10.64
CA LEU A 95 -1.05 -14.39 11.68
C LEU A 95 -2.39 -14.96 11.21
N ALA A 96 -2.78 -14.69 9.97
CA ALA A 96 -4.03 -15.17 9.39
C ALA A 96 -3.99 -16.66 9.02
N ASN A 97 -2.88 -17.12 8.41
CA ASN A 97 -2.85 -18.31 7.56
C ASN A 97 -1.83 -19.37 7.96
N LEU A 98 -1.02 -19.18 9.01
CA LEU A 98 -0.08 -20.20 9.46
C LEU A 98 -0.49 -20.76 10.82
N ASP A 99 -0.29 -22.07 11.01
CA ASP A 99 -0.31 -22.72 12.32
C ASP A 99 1.09 -22.57 12.95
N PHE A 100 1.20 -21.80 14.04
CA PHE A 100 2.49 -21.48 14.64
C PHE A 100 3.09 -22.66 15.45
N GLU A 101 2.23 -23.57 15.95
CA GLU A 101 2.69 -24.77 16.67
C GLU A 101 3.25 -25.80 15.70
N LYS A 102 2.50 -26.09 14.62
CA LYS A 102 2.91 -27.02 13.57
C LYS A 102 3.90 -26.40 12.58
N ARG A 103 4.00 -25.11 12.58
CA ARG A 103 4.82 -24.30 11.64
C ARG A 103 4.49 -24.64 10.18
N GLN A 104 3.22 -24.65 9.84
CA GLN A 104 2.71 -25.05 8.53
C GLN A 104 1.56 -24.11 8.12
N PRO A 105 1.29 -23.98 6.81
CA PRO A 105 0.09 -23.29 6.34
C PRO A 105 -1.19 -23.96 6.90
N LEU A 106 -2.20 -23.15 7.19
CA LEU A 106 -3.52 -23.66 7.49
C LEU A 106 -4.13 -24.33 6.23
N PRO A 107 -4.96 -25.37 6.39
CA PRO A 107 -5.58 -26.07 5.25
C PRO A 107 -6.41 -25.16 4.34
N GLN A 108 -6.96 -24.09 4.88
CA GLN A 108 -7.76 -23.12 4.16
C GLN A 108 -7.24 -21.71 4.47
N ALA A 109 -6.84 -20.99 3.42
CA ALA A 109 -6.42 -19.60 3.53
C ALA A 109 -7.62 -18.69 3.85
N ARG A 110 -7.38 -17.70 4.72
CA ARG A 110 -8.35 -16.68 5.11
C ARG A 110 -7.89 -15.34 4.53
N PRO A 111 -8.58 -14.79 3.53
CA PRO A 111 -8.28 -13.46 3.05
C PRO A 111 -8.68 -12.41 4.08
N PHE A 112 -7.85 -11.37 4.24
CA PHE A 112 -8.22 -10.17 4.98
C PHE A 112 -8.39 -8.98 4.04
N ARG A 113 -9.02 -7.92 4.56
CA ARG A 113 -9.17 -6.63 3.88
C ARG A 113 -8.19 -5.64 4.48
N LEU A 114 -7.39 -5.00 3.65
CA LEU A 114 -6.49 -3.94 4.09
C LEU A 114 -6.72 -2.68 3.25
N ILE A 115 -7.02 -1.57 3.94
CA ILE A 115 -7.17 -0.26 3.34
C ILE A 115 -6.02 0.62 3.81
N ARG A 116 -5.14 1.02 2.87
CA ARG A 116 -4.09 1.99 3.15
C ARG A 116 -4.64 3.41 3.05
N ILE A 117 -4.41 4.21 4.09
CA ILE A 117 -4.67 5.65 4.10
C ILE A 117 -3.34 6.37 4.07
N GLY A 118 -2.99 6.89 2.90
CA GLY A 118 -1.72 7.53 2.63
C GLY A 118 -1.84 8.95 2.11
N THR A 119 -0.67 9.50 1.81
CA THR A 119 -0.51 10.81 1.16
C THR A 119 0.35 10.64 -0.08
N SER A 120 0.15 11.48 -1.09
CA SER A 120 0.97 11.45 -2.30
C SER A 120 1.03 12.80 -3.00
N GLY A 121 1.93 12.91 -3.97
CA GLY A 121 2.00 14.03 -4.90
C GLY A 121 1.48 13.62 -6.28
N THR A 122 0.55 14.39 -6.85
CA THR A 122 0.14 14.19 -8.24
C THR A 122 1.19 14.69 -9.23
N ILE A 123 1.25 14.06 -10.40
CA ILE A 123 2.03 14.49 -11.56
C ILE A 123 1.15 14.93 -12.73
N GLN A 124 -0.14 15.12 -12.50
CA GLN A 124 -1.10 15.59 -13.49
C GLN A 124 -1.65 16.96 -13.05
N ALA A 125 -1.60 17.94 -13.96
CA ALA A 125 -2.03 19.31 -13.65
C ALA A 125 -3.53 19.42 -13.34
N ASP A 126 -4.33 18.52 -13.90
CA ASP A 126 -5.79 18.48 -13.73
C ASP A 126 -6.27 17.81 -12.42
N ILE A 127 -5.37 17.26 -11.62
CA ILE A 127 -5.70 16.69 -10.31
C ILE A 127 -5.43 17.73 -9.22
N PRO A 128 -6.47 18.31 -8.59
CA PRO A 128 -6.29 19.35 -7.59
C PRO A 128 -5.61 18.84 -6.31
N VAL A 129 -4.84 19.69 -5.65
CA VAL A 129 -4.38 19.48 -4.28
C VAL A 129 -5.60 19.44 -3.35
N GLY A 130 -5.58 18.56 -2.36
CA GLY A 130 -6.69 18.32 -1.45
C GLY A 130 -7.68 17.25 -1.93
N SER A 131 -7.53 16.76 -3.19
CA SER A 131 -8.37 15.67 -3.71
C SER A 131 -8.06 14.35 -3.02
N PHE A 132 -9.04 13.44 -3.01
CA PHE A 132 -8.84 12.05 -2.64
C PHE A 132 -8.72 11.17 -3.88
N LEU A 133 -7.73 10.29 -3.86
CA LEU A 133 -7.44 9.39 -4.98
C LEU A 133 -7.45 7.95 -4.49
N ALA A 134 -8.27 7.11 -5.14
CA ALA A 134 -8.24 5.67 -5.01
C ALA A 134 -7.30 5.09 -6.09
N SER A 135 -6.26 4.40 -5.65
CA SER A 135 -5.30 3.76 -6.55
C SER A 135 -5.94 2.52 -7.17
N LYS A 136 -6.57 2.67 -8.36
CA LYS A 136 -7.15 1.52 -9.10
C LYS A 136 -6.06 0.53 -9.49
N ARG A 137 -4.89 1.03 -9.85
CA ARG A 137 -3.69 0.28 -10.20
C ARG A 137 -2.46 0.92 -9.56
N ALA A 138 -1.46 0.12 -9.28
CA ALA A 138 -0.14 0.61 -8.90
C ALA A 138 0.94 0.03 -9.80
N VAL A 139 1.99 0.82 -10.02
CA VAL A 139 3.20 0.40 -10.75
C VAL A 139 4.41 0.62 -9.85
N GLY A 140 5.15 -0.44 -9.56
CA GLY A 140 6.36 -0.40 -8.75
C GLY A 140 7.59 -0.04 -9.59
N LEU A 141 8.25 1.03 -9.19
CA LEU A 141 9.57 1.46 -9.65
C LEU A 141 10.65 1.14 -8.59
N ASP A 142 10.37 0.19 -7.73
CA ASP A 142 11.25 -0.42 -6.75
C ASP A 142 11.59 -1.85 -7.18
N ALA A 143 12.40 -2.57 -6.39
CA ALA A 143 12.84 -3.91 -6.76
C ALA A 143 12.02 -5.05 -6.14
N LEU A 144 11.02 -4.77 -5.29
CA LEU A 144 10.33 -5.81 -4.51
C LEU A 144 9.69 -6.88 -5.40
N GLY A 145 9.00 -6.47 -6.46
CA GLY A 145 8.34 -7.40 -7.39
C GLY A 145 9.29 -8.40 -8.09
N CYS A 146 10.60 -8.11 -8.16
CA CYS A 146 11.59 -9.02 -8.74
C CYS A 146 11.85 -10.28 -7.90
N PHE A 147 11.53 -10.25 -6.62
CA PHE A 147 11.76 -11.37 -5.68
C PHE A 147 10.56 -12.30 -5.55
N TYR A 148 9.42 -11.96 -6.16
CA TYR A 148 8.18 -12.71 -6.07
C TYR A 148 7.69 -13.19 -7.43
N GLN A 149 7.23 -14.42 -7.51
CA GLN A 149 6.54 -14.92 -8.69
C GLN A 149 5.11 -14.36 -8.70
N MET A 150 4.87 -13.39 -9.57
CA MET A 150 3.54 -12.82 -9.78
C MET A 150 3.13 -13.00 -11.23
N ALA A 151 1.96 -13.63 -11.45
CA ALA A 151 1.43 -13.78 -12.80
C ALA A 151 1.04 -12.39 -13.36
N GLU A 152 1.56 -12.03 -14.52
CA GLU A 152 1.19 -10.84 -15.29
C GLU A 152 0.39 -11.26 -16.52
N SER A 153 -0.61 -10.48 -16.91
CA SER A 153 -1.25 -10.63 -18.20
C SER A 153 -0.32 -10.16 -19.33
N GLU A 154 -0.59 -10.60 -20.57
CA GLU A 154 0.15 -10.13 -21.74
C GLU A 154 0.01 -8.61 -21.90
N ALA A 155 -1.15 -8.04 -21.63
CA ALA A 155 -1.40 -6.61 -21.67
C ALA A 155 -0.60 -5.85 -20.61
N GLU A 156 -0.53 -6.36 -19.36
CA GLU A 156 0.31 -5.80 -18.31
C GLU A 156 1.79 -5.83 -18.70
N THR A 157 2.28 -6.95 -19.24
CA THR A 157 3.69 -7.08 -19.68
C THR A 157 4.03 -6.09 -20.77
N LYS A 158 3.16 -5.91 -21.79
CA LYS A 158 3.36 -4.93 -22.85
C LYS A 158 3.39 -3.49 -22.33
N MET A 159 2.45 -3.15 -21.46
CA MET A 159 2.38 -1.82 -20.81
C MET A 159 3.65 -1.53 -20.00
N LEU A 160 4.11 -2.47 -19.17
CA LEU A 160 5.34 -2.31 -18.38
C LEU A 160 6.59 -2.17 -19.26
N THR A 161 6.65 -2.91 -20.35
CA THR A 161 7.74 -2.80 -21.34
C THR A 161 7.74 -1.42 -21.99
N ALA A 162 6.58 -0.91 -22.41
CA ALA A 162 6.46 0.44 -22.96
C ALA A 162 6.90 1.52 -21.96
N LEU A 163 6.48 1.40 -20.71
CA LEU A 163 6.90 2.31 -19.63
C LEU A 163 8.41 2.25 -19.39
N GLN A 164 8.97 1.04 -19.29
CA GLN A 164 10.40 0.84 -19.11
C GLN A 164 11.21 1.51 -20.22
N HIS A 165 10.81 1.35 -21.49
CA HIS A 165 11.47 1.98 -22.62
C HIS A 165 11.37 3.51 -22.60
N GLN A 166 10.18 4.06 -22.34
CA GLN A 166 9.98 5.52 -22.33
C GLN A 166 10.83 6.23 -21.28
N ILE A 167 11.03 5.61 -20.11
CA ILE A 167 11.80 6.20 -19.01
C ILE A 167 13.27 5.79 -19.10
N ALA A 168 13.60 4.73 -19.86
CA ALA A 168 14.90 4.07 -19.93
C ALA A 168 15.33 3.46 -18.58
N LEU A 169 14.39 2.77 -17.89
CA LEU A 169 14.69 2.09 -16.63
C LEU A 169 15.61 0.89 -16.85
N PRO A 170 16.66 0.70 -16.01
CA PRO A 170 17.57 -0.44 -16.11
C PRO A 170 16.97 -1.75 -15.57
N PHE A 171 15.75 -1.72 -15.06
CA PHE A 171 15.03 -2.86 -14.52
C PHE A 171 13.59 -2.86 -15.01
N LYS A 172 12.93 -4.01 -14.98
CA LYS A 172 11.53 -4.16 -15.33
C LYS A 172 10.66 -3.70 -14.15
N PRO A 173 9.75 -2.73 -14.33
CA PRO A 173 8.74 -2.41 -13.31
C PRO A 173 7.73 -3.55 -13.17
N TYR A 174 6.92 -3.55 -12.11
CA TYR A 174 5.83 -4.48 -11.89
C TYR A 174 4.52 -3.74 -11.66
N THR A 175 3.38 -4.44 -11.80
CA THR A 175 2.06 -3.83 -11.61
C THR A 175 1.08 -4.78 -10.94
N ALA A 176 0.19 -4.21 -10.14
CA ALA A 176 -0.96 -4.91 -9.58
C ALA A 176 -2.13 -3.95 -9.39
N GLN A 177 -3.34 -4.49 -9.15
CA GLN A 177 -4.57 -3.74 -9.03
C GLN A 177 -5.16 -3.86 -7.63
N ALA A 178 -5.98 -2.87 -7.26
CA ALA A 178 -6.83 -2.91 -6.09
C ALA A 178 -7.94 -3.98 -6.24
N ASP A 179 -8.52 -4.38 -5.12
CA ASP A 179 -9.77 -5.13 -5.10
C ASP A 179 -10.92 -4.21 -5.57
N SER A 180 -11.64 -4.61 -6.63
CA SER A 180 -12.70 -3.79 -7.23
C SER A 180 -13.86 -3.57 -6.26
N ALA A 181 -14.22 -4.55 -5.45
CA ALA A 181 -15.31 -4.40 -4.48
C ALA A 181 -14.97 -3.37 -3.38
N LEU A 182 -13.68 -3.24 -3.01
CA LEU A 182 -13.24 -2.19 -2.10
C LEU A 182 -13.27 -0.80 -2.77
N ILE A 183 -12.93 -0.69 -4.06
CA ILE A 183 -13.10 0.56 -4.82
C ILE A 183 -14.57 0.96 -4.85
N ASP A 184 -15.46 0.05 -5.23
CA ASP A 184 -16.89 0.29 -5.34
C ASP A 184 -17.52 0.66 -3.99
N LYS A 185 -17.00 0.11 -2.89
CA LYS A 185 -17.50 0.40 -1.55
C LYS A 185 -16.95 1.69 -0.97
N VAL A 186 -15.65 1.96 -1.10
CA VAL A 186 -14.97 3.03 -0.36
C VAL A 186 -14.54 4.19 -1.26
N GLY A 187 -14.05 3.88 -2.48
CA GLY A 187 -13.43 4.85 -3.39
C GLY A 187 -14.29 5.26 -4.58
N PHE A 188 -15.59 4.95 -4.61
CA PHE A 188 -16.46 5.03 -5.80
C PHE A 188 -16.57 6.43 -6.41
N ASP A 189 -16.45 7.49 -5.63
CA ASP A 189 -16.52 8.91 -6.06
C ASP A 189 -15.16 9.62 -5.99
N MET A 190 -14.10 8.90 -5.61
CA MET A 190 -12.74 9.42 -5.62
C MET A 190 -12.14 9.40 -7.03
N ILE A 191 -11.12 10.21 -7.26
CA ILE A 191 -10.32 10.12 -8.48
C ILE A 191 -9.68 8.73 -8.52
N GLN A 192 -10.01 7.93 -9.54
CA GLN A 192 -9.38 6.64 -9.74
C GLN A 192 -8.11 6.81 -10.57
N GLY A 193 -6.99 6.30 -10.07
CA GLY A 193 -5.69 6.55 -10.67
C GLY A 193 -4.76 5.35 -10.74
N THR A 194 -3.68 5.52 -11.51
CA THR A 194 -2.52 4.63 -11.51
C THR A 194 -1.40 5.28 -10.71
N THR A 195 -1.15 4.75 -9.53
CA THR A 195 -0.15 5.23 -8.59
C THR A 195 1.21 4.63 -8.89
N LEU A 196 2.25 5.46 -8.87
CA LEU A 196 3.65 5.03 -8.97
C LEU A 196 4.24 4.89 -7.58
N THR A 197 4.79 3.71 -7.29
CA THR A 197 5.55 3.45 -6.07
C THR A 197 7.04 3.54 -6.35
N ALA A 198 7.71 4.52 -5.74
CA ALA A 198 9.12 4.79 -5.94
C ALA A 198 9.96 4.28 -4.76
N GLY A 199 11.12 3.69 -5.05
CA GLY A 199 12.08 3.22 -4.03
C GLY A 199 12.82 4.32 -3.27
N GLY A 200 12.28 5.55 -3.25
CA GLY A 200 12.85 6.68 -2.51
C GLY A 200 12.08 7.97 -2.78
N PHE A 201 12.25 8.96 -1.91
CA PHE A 201 11.50 10.22 -1.98
C PHE A 201 12.14 11.28 -2.90
N TYR A 202 13.47 11.32 -2.99
CA TYR A 202 14.17 12.38 -3.74
C TYR A 202 14.39 12.00 -5.20
N ALA A 203 15.55 11.47 -5.57
CA ALA A 203 15.89 11.16 -6.95
C ALA A 203 14.91 10.16 -7.61
N PRO A 204 14.46 9.08 -6.92
CA PRO A 204 13.48 8.16 -7.51
C PRO A 204 12.11 8.79 -7.80
N GLN A 205 11.80 9.96 -7.18
CA GLN A 205 10.62 10.76 -7.48
C GLN A 205 10.96 12.05 -8.25
N GLY A 206 12.12 12.10 -8.91
CA GLY A 206 12.52 13.24 -9.75
C GLY A 206 12.79 14.54 -9.00
N ARG A 207 13.05 14.50 -7.67
CA ARG A 207 13.51 15.67 -6.92
C ARG A 207 15.01 15.78 -7.04
N VAL A 208 15.50 16.97 -7.35
CA VAL A 208 16.93 17.26 -7.53
C VAL A 208 17.36 18.24 -6.46
N LEU A 209 18.33 17.85 -5.63
CA LEU A 209 18.98 18.74 -4.66
C LEU A 209 20.45 18.98 -5.06
N ARG A 210 21.42 18.33 -4.40
CA ARG A 210 22.86 18.54 -4.62
C ARG A 210 23.52 17.53 -5.56
N TYR A 211 22.75 16.74 -6.29
CA TYR A 211 23.26 15.68 -7.16
C TYR A 211 22.70 15.80 -8.57
N THR A 212 23.36 15.18 -9.53
CA THR A 212 22.87 15.04 -10.90
C THR A 212 22.00 13.78 -10.97
N PRO A 213 20.73 13.88 -11.39
CA PRO A 213 19.87 12.72 -11.50
C PRO A 213 20.27 11.85 -12.70
N THR A 214 20.22 10.53 -12.54
CA THR A 214 20.41 9.59 -13.64
C THR A 214 19.29 9.70 -14.68
N PHE A 215 18.09 10.01 -14.25
CA PHE A 215 16.91 10.16 -15.12
C PHE A 215 16.46 11.64 -15.15
N PRO A 216 17.03 12.46 -16.04
CA PRO A 216 16.59 13.84 -16.21
C PRO A 216 15.16 13.87 -16.74
N HIS A 217 14.41 14.89 -16.32
CA HIS A 217 13.00 15.07 -16.72
C HIS A 217 12.07 13.89 -16.38
N LEU A 218 12.39 13.15 -15.30
CA LEU A 218 11.62 11.95 -14.91
C LEU A 218 10.13 12.25 -14.73
N ILE A 219 9.78 13.32 -14.00
CA ILE A 219 8.37 13.68 -13.75
C ILE A 219 7.63 14.00 -15.05
N GLU A 220 8.26 14.74 -15.97
CA GLU A 220 7.68 15.08 -17.28
C GLU A 220 7.43 13.81 -18.11
N LYS A 221 8.40 12.90 -18.17
CA LYS A 221 8.27 11.62 -18.88
C LYS A 221 7.13 10.77 -18.29
N LEU A 222 7.05 10.68 -16.96
CA LEU A 222 5.99 9.95 -16.27
C LEU A 222 4.62 10.59 -16.48
N ALA A 223 4.53 11.92 -16.37
CA ALA A 223 3.29 12.66 -16.56
C ALA A 223 2.72 12.52 -17.99
N ASN A 224 3.60 12.38 -18.98
CA ASN A 224 3.25 12.23 -20.40
C ASN A 224 3.02 10.78 -20.82
N PHE A 225 3.26 9.79 -19.95
CA PHE A 225 3.01 8.40 -20.29
C PHE A 225 1.51 8.14 -20.47
N ARG A 226 1.18 7.57 -21.65
CA ARG A 226 -0.17 7.11 -21.98
C ARG A 226 -0.05 5.74 -22.63
N TYR A 227 -0.93 4.84 -22.25
CA TYR A 227 -0.97 3.49 -22.79
C TYR A 227 -2.42 3.01 -22.88
N ASP A 228 -2.81 2.49 -24.04
CA ASP A 228 -4.10 1.82 -24.17
C ASP A 228 -3.99 0.41 -23.58
N LEU A 229 -4.58 0.25 -22.40
CA LEU A 229 -4.63 -1.03 -21.69
C LEU A 229 -6.07 -1.59 -21.80
N GLU A 230 -6.25 -2.48 -22.79
CA GLU A 230 -7.53 -3.18 -23.01
C GLU A 230 -8.72 -2.21 -23.26
N GLY A 231 -8.49 -1.11 -24.00
CA GLY A 231 -9.50 -0.10 -24.32
C GLY A 231 -9.67 1.01 -23.29
N GLU A 232 -8.91 0.99 -22.19
CA GLU A 232 -8.82 2.08 -21.22
C GLU A 232 -7.48 2.80 -21.37
N VAL A 233 -7.51 4.13 -21.61
CA VAL A 233 -6.29 4.92 -21.68
C VAL A 233 -5.73 5.14 -20.27
N LEU A 234 -4.72 4.34 -19.94
CA LEU A 234 -3.98 4.46 -18.69
C LEU A 234 -3.06 5.69 -18.72
N ARG A 235 -3.12 6.49 -17.64
CA ARG A 235 -2.16 7.53 -17.32
C ARG A 235 -1.63 7.35 -15.90
N LEU A 236 -0.38 7.73 -15.66
CA LEU A 236 0.19 7.73 -14.32
C LEU A 236 -0.28 8.98 -13.58
N THR A 237 -0.78 8.86 -12.36
CA THR A 237 -1.48 9.96 -11.67
C THR A 237 -0.69 10.59 -10.54
N ASN A 238 -0.07 9.80 -9.70
CA ASN A 238 0.59 10.25 -8.48
C ASN A 238 1.76 9.35 -8.08
N LEU A 239 2.61 9.85 -7.20
CA LEU A 239 3.78 9.15 -6.67
C LEU A 239 3.71 9.05 -5.15
N GLU A 240 4.04 7.85 -4.65
CA GLU A 240 4.23 7.53 -3.25
C GLU A 240 5.28 6.39 -3.13
N MET A 241 5.34 5.65 -2.01
CA MET A 241 6.45 4.74 -1.77
C MET A 241 6.04 3.30 -1.37
N GLU A 242 4.76 2.90 -1.35
CA GLU A 242 4.30 1.62 -0.78
C GLU A 242 3.24 0.86 -1.58
N THR A 243 2.34 1.53 -2.30
CA THR A 243 1.09 0.95 -2.85
C THR A 243 1.32 -0.26 -3.75
N ALA A 244 2.35 -0.23 -4.62
CA ALA A 244 2.64 -1.35 -5.51
C ALA A 244 3.07 -2.60 -4.73
N GLY A 245 3.85 -2.45 -3.67
CA GLY A 245 4.21 -3.55 -2.76
C GLY A 245 2.99 -4.17 -2.10
N TYR A 246 2.09 -3.34 -1.56
CA TYR A 246 0.83 -3.82 -1.00
C TYR A 246 0.03 -4.64 -2.02
N TYR A 247 -0.19 -4.09 -3.22
CA TYR A 247 -1.02 -4.76 -4.23
C TYR A 247 -0.37 -6.02 -4.78
N ALA A 248 0.94 -6.02 -4.99
CA ALA A 248 1.67 -7.20 -5.45
C ALA A 248 1.56 -8.36 -4.43
N LEU A 249 1.87 -8.08 -3.16
CA LEU A 249 1.78 -9.09 -2.10
C LEU A 249 0.33 -9.50 -1.82
N GLY A 250 -0.61 -8.55 -1.87
CA GLY A 250 -2.03 -8.87 -1.76
C GLY A 250 -2.52 -9.83 -2.85
N ARG A 251 -2.11 -9.60 -4.12
CA ARG A 251 -2.41 -10.49 -5.25
C ARG A 251 -1.82 -11.88 -5.06
N ILE A 252 -0.56 -11.98 -4.61
CA ILE A 252 0.16 -13.24 -4.40
C ILE A 252 -0.44 -14.04 -3.24
N LEU A 253 -0.75 -13.37 -2.13
CA LEU A 253 -1.25 -13.98 -0.91
C LEU A 253 -2.79 -14.15 -0.88
N GLY A 254 -3.50 -13.59 -1.87
CA GLY A 254 -4.96 -13.71 -2.00
C GLY A 254 -5.75 -12.76 -1.10
N HIS A 255 -5.17 -11.63 -0.68
CA HIS A 255 -5.85 -10.64 0.15
C HIS A 255 -6.52 -9.54 -0.67
N LYS A 256 -7.45 -8.80 -0.06
CA LYS A 256 -8.21 -7.71 -0.68
C LYS A 256 -7.67 -6.36 -0.22
N LEU A 257 -7.09 -5.59 -1.13
CA LEU A 257 -6.40 -4.36 -0.79
C LEU A 257 -6.94 -3.15 -1.57
N LEU A 258 -6.95 -2.01 -0.90
CA LEU A 258 -7.21 -0.70 -1.50
C LEU A 258 -6.27 0.33 -0.88
N SER A 259 -5.60 1.12 -1.71
CA SER A 259 -4.80 2.27 -1.27
C SER A 259 -5.53 3.57 -1.64
N LEU A 260 -5.74 4.40 -0.64
CA LEU A 260 -6.33 5.72 -0.74
C LEU A 260 -5.28 6.78 -0.42
N ASN A 261 -5.28 7.85 -1.18
CA ASN A 261 -4.28 8.90 -1.06
C ASN A 261 -4.93 10.28 -0.95
N ALA A 262 -4.57 11.06 0.08
CA ALA A 262 -4.78 12.49 0.06
C ALA A 262 -3.69 13.13 -0.81
N ILE A 263 -4.09 13.89 -1.83
CA ILE A 263 -3.16 14.59 -2.73
C ILE A 263 -2.69 15.86 -2.05
N LEU A 264 -1.46 15.84 -1.54
CA LEU A 264 -0.89 16.97 -0.79
C LEU A 264 -0.05 17.92 -1.63
N ALA A 265 0.42 17.46 -2.79
CA ALA A 265 1.24 18.28 -3.68
C ALA A 265 0.86 18.03 -5.14
N ASN A 266 0.96 19.05 -5.97
CA ASN A 266 0.92 18.92 -7.42
C ASN A 266 2.29 19.27 -8.00
N ARG A 267 2.95 18.27 -8.60
CA ARG A 267 4.33 18.38 -9.11
C ARG A 267 4.41 19.10 -10.46
N GLN A 268 3.27 19.35 -11.12
CA GLN A 268 3.18 20.13 -12.37
C GLN A 268 2.94 21.60 -12.09
N THR A 269 2.04 21.93 -11.14
CA THR A 269 1.71 23.32 -10.80
C THR A 269 2.59 23.89 -9.71
N GLY A 270 3.32 23.04 -8.97
CA GLY A 270 4.14 23.46 -7.82
C GLY A 270 3.34 23.73 -6.55
N GLU A 271 2.04 23.47 -6.55
CA GLU A 271 1.16 23.69 -5.41
C GLU A 271 1.38 22.65 -4.30
N PHE A 272 1.14 23.07 -3.06
CA PHE A 272 1.12 22.23 -1.88
C PHE A 272 -0.11 22.56 -1.02
N ALA A 273 -0.68 21.53 -0.37
CA ALA A 273 -1.89 21.69 0.45
C ALA A 273 -1.67 22.72 1.57
N SER A 274 -2.58 23.68 1.69
CA SER A 274 -2.53 24.70 2.76
C SER A 274 -2.80 24.10 4.15
N ASN A 275 -3.55 23.00 4.22
CA ASN A 275 -3.80 22.25 5.46
C ASN A 275 -3.73 20.74 5.19
N PRO A 276 -2.52 20.15 5.17
CA PRO A 276 -2.32 18.71 4.91
C PRO A 276 -3.04 17.81 5.94
N GLN A 277 -3.06 18.25 7.21
CA GLN A 277 -3.66 17.48 8.28
C GLN A 277 -5.19 17.35 8.11
N ALA A 278 -5.87 18.45 7.74
CA ALA A 278 -7.30 18.40 7.47
C ALA A 278 -7.65 17.52 6.25
N CYS A 279 -6.79 17.49 5.21
CA CYS A 279 -6.96 16.58 4.08
C CYS A 279 -6.88 15.12 4.52
N VAL A 280 -5.89 14.77 5.34
CA VAL A 280 -5.72 13.40 5.85
C VAL A 280 -6.89 13.01 6.75
N GLU A 281 -7.31 13.91 7.64
CA GLU A 281 -8.46 13.68 8.52
C GLU A 281 -9.75 13.41 7.74
N GLY A 282 -10.06 14.23 6.75
CA GLY A 282 -11.23 14.01 5.89
C GLY A 282 -11.18 12.65 5.16
N LEU A 283 -10.00 12.19 4.74
CA LEU A 283 -9.84 10.88 4.13
C LEU A 283 -10.05 9.75 5.14
N ILE A 284 -9.57 9.90 6.39
CA ILE A 284 -9.79 8.94 7.49
C ILE A 284 -11.28 8.80 7.78
N GLU A 285 -11.98 9.92 8.02
CA GLU A 285 -13.40 9.93 8.34
C GLU A 285 -14.25 9.29 7.23
N GLN A 286 -14.00 9.68 5.98
CA GLN A 286 -14.69 9.14 4.83
C GLN A 286 -14.45 7.63 4.67
N THR A 287 -13.21 7.18 4.83
CA THR A 287 -12.83 5.76 4.74
C THR A 287 -13.56 4.94 5.81
N LEU A 288 -13.47 5.35 7.08
CA LEU A 288 -14.10 4.63 8.18
C LEU A 288 -15.63 4.61 8.04
N SER A 289 -16.23 5.73 7.69
CA SER A 289 -17.69 5.83 7.50
C SER A 289 -18.19 4.85 6.46
N ARG A 290 -17.52 4.76 5.29
CA ARG A 290 -17.91 3.93 4.14
C ARG A 290 -17.58 2.45 4.34
N LEU A 291 -16.45 2.16 4.95
CA LEU A 291 -16.02 0.79 5.18
C LEU A 291 -16.99 0.03 6.08
N PHE A 292 -17.62 0.72 7.03
CA PHE A 292 -18.54 0.20 8.03
C PHE A 292 -19.99 0.74 7.89
N SER A 293 -20.36 1.11 6.67
CA SER A 293 -21.75 1.43 6.30
C SER A 293 -22.55 0.18 6.03
#